data_0cc83b2b05103a5d1d2acaf9d56af6c4
#
_entry.id   0cc83b2b05103a5d1d2acaf9d56af6c4
#
_cell.length_a   1.000
_cell.length_b   1.000
_cell.length_c   1.000
_cell.angle_alpha   90.00
_cell.angle_beta   90.00
_cell.angle_gamma   90.00
#
_symmetry.space_group_name_H-M   'P 1'
#
loop_
_entity.id
_entity.type
_entity.pdbx_description
1 polymer ?
#
loop_
_entity_poly.entity_id
_entity_poly.type
_entity_poly.pdbx_seq_one_letter_code
_entity_poly.pdbx_strand_id
1 'polypeptide(L)'
;TLASSGASCALCLTDAPFQGPLGTVRVGRIITDDGATFVINPTQSQMEYSDLDLLVSGHSDGVNMIEVGAAEVPDEDVLAAIKFGYEEGIKPLLELQQELMEKCGTTEKRMGNLNLPSDEIVEKVKSFAHADLTEARKINSKAERNEKVGEIRDRMLESCFAIPEGGSYAEVKQAEKDAGMAKEAFRTLEKKVTQQLINESGTRADGRSSKEIRALHMRTSVFPRTHGSALFQRGETQSLVSCTLGTGRDEQIIDGLLPEFAKKFYLHYNFPPFCVGEAGRIMGPGRREVGHGALAERSLLAILPDPEDFPYTIRVVSDITESNGSSSMASVCGGCLAMMDAGVPITATCAGISVGRFTAADGTITHVTDIIGEEDFFGEMDFKVSGTRDGITGIQLDLKARGLWFDEIETIFVQAKEGRLELIAAM
;
A
#
# COMPACT_ATOMS: atom_id res chain seq x y z
N THR A 1 12.39 -14.60 0.36
CA THR A 1 12.52 -15.07 -1.04
C THR A 1 12.24 -16.57 -1.14
N LEU A 2 13.07 -17.44 -0.52
CA LEU A 2 12.97 -18.90 -0.66
C LEU A 2 11.61 -19.47 -0.26
N ALA A 3 11.03 -19.03 0.86
CA ALA A 3 9.72 -19.51 1.32
C ALA A 3 8.59 -19.16 0.34
N SER A 4 8.62 -17.98 -0.28
CA SER A 4 7.65 -17.55 -1.28
C SER A 4 7.72 -18.42 -2.54
N SER A 5 8.93 -18.62 -3.08
CA SER A 5 9.13 -19.48 -4.26
C SER A 5 8.79 -20.94 -3.97
N GLY A 6 9.12 -21.46 -2.76
CA GLY A 6 8.75 -22.82 -2.34
C GLY A 6 7.24 -23.02 -2.19
N ALA A 7 6.53 -22.03 -1.64
CA ALA A 7 5.07 -22.05 -1.53
C ALA A 7 4.41 -21.99 -2.92
N SER A 8 4.93 -21.15 -3.82
CA SER A 8 4.49 -21.10 -5.21
C SER A 8 4.65 -22.46 -5.90
N CYS A 9 5.83 -23.05 -5.78
CA CYS A 9 6.13 -24.36 -6.34
C CYS A 9 5.16 -25.44 -5.82
N ALA A 10 4.92 -25.48 -4.51
CA ALA A 10 3.99 -26.40 -3.89
C ALA A 10 2.57 -26.23 -4.43
N LEU A 11 2.07 -24.97 -4.51
CA LEU A 11 0.74 -24.66 -5.07
C LEU A 11 0.62 -25.03 -6.55
N CYS A 12 1.69 -24.84 -7.33
CA CYS A 12 1.72 -25.25 -8.74
C CYS A 12 1.49 -26.75 -8.92
N LEU A 13 1.99 -27.60 -8.00
CA LEU A 13 1.88 -29.06 -8.03
C LEU A 13 0.55 -29.59 -7.48
N THR A 14 -0.28 -28.75 -6.84
CA THR A 14 -1.59 -29.16 -6.32
C THR A 14 -2.70 -28.95 -7.35
N ASP A 15 -3.90 -29.43 -7.05
CA ASP A 15 -5.12 -29.18 -7.82
C ASP A 15 -5.79 -27.83 -7.47
N ALA A 16 -5.22 -27.02 -6.58
CA ALA A 16 -5.72 -25.69 -6.25
C ALA A 16 -5.69 -24.76 -7.48
N PRO A 17 -6.69 -23.86 -7.65
CA PRO A 17 -6.78 -22.97 -8.81
C PRO A 17 -5.78 -21.79 -8.71
N PHE A 18 -4.52 -22.13 -8.52
CA PHE A 18 -3.43 -21.18 -8.45
C PHE A 18 -2.94 -20.79 -9.86
N GLN A 19 -2.85 -19.51 -10.15
CA GLN A 19 -2.47 -18.95 -11.44
C GLN A 19 -0.98 -18.57 -11.52
N GLY A 20 -0.12 -19.22 -10.70
CA GLY A 20 1.34 -19.08 -10.77
C GLY A 20 1.97 -19.86 -11.92
N PRO A 21 3.29 -19.96 -11.98
CA PRO A 21 4.25 -19.77 -10.87
C PRO A 21 4.57 -18.32 -10.52
N LEU A 22 5.10 -18.12 -9.30
CA LEU A 22 5.58 -16.86 -8.77
C LEU A 22 7.05 -16.98 -8.37
N GLY A 23 7.88 -16.02 -8.74
CA GLY A 23 9.26 -15.88 -8.28
C GLY A 23 9.42 -14.67 -7.35
N THR A 24 10.30 -14.78 -6.37
CA THR A 24 10.64 -13.68 -5.46
C THR A 24 12.13 -13.65 -5.22
N VAL A 25 12.76 -12.51 -5.43
CA VAL A 25 14.19 -12.29 -5.21
C VAL A 25 14.45 -11.03 -4.39
N ARG A 26 15.60 -10.99 -3.75
CA ARG A 26 16.16 -9.78 -3.13
C ARG A 26 17.23 -9.23 -4.05
N VAL A 27 17.30 -7.92 -4.22
CA VAL A 27 18.34 -7.25 -5.01
C VAL A 27 19.03 -6.23 -4.12
N GLY A 28 20.35 -6.31 -4.07
CA GLY A 28 21.22 -5.30 -3.48
C GLY A 28 21.92 -4.51 -4.58
N ARG A 29 22.24 -3.24 -4.29
CA ARG A 29 23.10 -2.38 -5.12
C ARG A 29 24.40 -2.14 -4.34
N ILE A 30 25.42 -2.93 -4.66
CA ILE A 30 26.69 -2.91 -3.95
C ILE A 30 27.55 -1.78 -4.51
N ILE A 31 28.01 -0.89 -3.65
CA ILE A 31 28.90 0.21 -4.01
C ILE A 31 30.34 -0.24 -3.85
N THR A 32 31.11 -0.06 -4.91
CA THR A 32 32.57 -0.34 -4.95
C THR A 32 33.31 0.85 -5.57
N ASP A 33 34.64 0.83 -5.48
CA ASP A 33 35.48 1.87 -6.11
C ASP A 33 35.30 1.97 -7.64
N ASP A 34 34.87 0.87 -8.27
CA ASP A 34 34.60 0.77 -9.72
C ASP A 34 33.17 1.17 -10.11
N GLY A 35 32.31 1.50 -9.14
CA GLY A 35 30.91 1.87 -9.33
C GLY A 35 29.89 0.97 -8.64
N ALA A 36 28.62 1.13 -8.98
CA ALA A 36 27.53 0.36 -8.41
C ALA A 36 27.22 -0.91 -9.22
N THR A 37 26.99 -2.03 -8.53
CA THR A 37 26.65 -3.32 -9.17
C THR A 37 25.44 -3.95 -8.50
N PHE A 38 24.48 -4.44 -9.29
CA PHE A 38 23.32 -5.17 -8.76
C PHE A 38 23.67 -6.64 -8.49
N VAL A 39 23.18 -7.16 -7.36
CA VAL A 39 23.39 -8.56 -6.94
C VAL A 39 22.06 -9.19 -6.55
N ILE A 40 21.75 -10.37 -7.12
CA ILE A 40 20.57 -11.17 -6.74
C ILE A 40 20.87 -11.95 -5.45
N ASN A 41 19.93 -11.87 -4.51
CA ASN A 41 19.99 -12.53 -3.21
C ASN A 41 21.34 -12.31 -2.51
N PRO A 42 21.75 -11.05 -2.28
CA PRO A 42 23.03 -10.73 -1.64
C PRO A 42 23.13 -11.39 -0.26
N THR A 43 24.34 -11.78 0.11
CA THR A 43 24.67 -12.25 1.45
C THR A 43 24.57 -11.09 2.46
N GLN A 44 24.51 -11.43 3.76
CA GLN A 44 24.48 -10.41 4.80
C GLN A 44 25.70 -9.48 4.73
N SER A 45 26.90 -10.03 4.51
CA SER A 45 28.12 -9.23 4.35
C SER A 45 28.09 -8.31 3.13
N GLN A 46 27.44 -8.73 2.04
CA GLN A 46 27.26 -7.86 0.86
C GLN A 46 26.26 -6.75 1.13
N MET A 47 25.21 -7.02 1.93
CA MET A 47 24.24 -6.00 2.32
C MET A 47 24.82 -4.86 3.15
N GLU A 48 25.93 -5.07 3.86
CA GLU A 48 26.66 -4.01 4.58
C GLU A 48 27.22 -2.93 3.64
N TYR A 49 27.45 -3.26 2.38
CA TYR A 49 27.94 -2.35 1.33
C TYR A 49 26.86 -1.97 0.32
N SER A 50 25.60 -2.28 0.61
CA SER A 50 24.47 -1.99 -0.26
C SER A 50 23.72 -0.76 0.19
N ASP A 51 23.48 0.17 -0.71
CA ASP A 51 22.60 1.31 -0.52
C ASP A 51 21.14 1.04 -0.93
N LEU A 52 20.85 -0.18 -1.40
CA LEU A 52 19.53 -0.63 -1.80
C LEU A 52 19.22 -2.02 -1.21
N ASP A 53 18.07 -2.13 -0.57
CA ASP A 53 17.45 -3.39 -0.17
C ASP A 53 16.09 -3.50 -0.88
N LEU A 54 16.08 -4.14 -2.04
CA LEU A 54 14.89 -4.35 -2.85
C LEU A 54 14.42 -5.79 -2.73
N LEU A 55 13.17 -5.98 -2.32
CA LEU A 55 12.46 -7.25 -2.46
C LEU A 55 11.45 -7.11 -3.60
N VAL A 56 11.55 -7.96 -4.61
CA VAL A 56 10.66 -7.95 -5.77
C VAL A 56 10.08 -9.33 -6.05
N SER A 57 8.79 -9.39 -6.29
CA SER A 57 8.08 -10.59 -6.73
C SER A 57 7.37 -10.36 -8.05
N GLY A 58 7.23 -11.43 -8.82
CA GLY A 58 6.53 -11.35 -10.10
C GLY A 58 6.20 -12.73 -10.66
N HIS A 59 5.41 -12.70 -11.71
CA HIS A 59 5.06 -13.86 -12.53
C HIS A 59 5.16 -13.47 -14.02
N SER A 60 4.69 -14.33 -14.94
CA SER A 60 4.79 -14.11 -16.41
C SER A 60 4.17 -12.79 -16.89
N ASP A 61 3.22 -12.22 -16.16
CA ASP A 61 2.51 -10.99 -16.55
C ASP A 61 3.10 -9.71 -15.91
N GLY A 62 4.29 -9.82 -15.29
CA GLY A 62 5.03 -8.69 -14.72
C GLY A 62 5.28 -8.78 -13.23
N VAL A 63 5.69 -7.65 -12.67
CA VAL A 63 5.97 -7.47 -11.23
C VAL A 63 4.67 -7.27 -10.48
N ASN A 64 4.50 -7.95 -9.35
CA ASN A 64 3.27 -7.87 -8.55
C ASN A 64 3.49 -7.45 -7.08
N MET A 65 4.74 -7.38 -6.63
CA MET A 65 5.09 -6.86 -5.31
C MET A 65 6.49 -6.25 -5.34
N ILE A 66 6.62 -5.08 -4.73
CA ILE A 66 7.88 -4.37 -4.55
C ILE A 66 7.94 -3.85 -3.12
N GLU A 67 9.03 -4.13 -2.42
CA GLU A 67 9.40 -3.46 -1.18
C GLU A 67 10.82 -2.95 -1.28
N VAL A 68 11.05 -1.69 -0.93
CA VAL A 68 12.37 -1.05 -0.97
C VAL A 68 12.66 -0.34 0.34
N GLY A 69 13.91 -0.52 0.80
CA GLY A 69 14.61 0.40 1.66
C GLY A 69 15.87 0.86 0.93
N ALA A 70 16.10 2.16 0.83
CA ALA A 70 17.22 2.70 0.06
C ALA A 70 17.84 3.93 0.73
N ALA A 71 19.12 4.15 0.50
CA ALA A 71 19.86 5.31 0.98
C ALA A 71 19.90 6.40 -0.11
N GLU A 72 18.72 7.01 -0.39
CA GLU A 72 18.56 8.07 -1.40
C GLU A 72 19.00 7.65 -2.81
N VAL A 73 18.64 6.41 -3.20
CA VAL A 73 18.98 5.87 -4.52
C VAL A 73 18.16 6.56 -5.61
N PRO A 74 18.79 7.03 -6.72
CA PRO A 74 18.08 7.66 -7.83
C PRO A 74 16.92 6.79 -8.37
N ASP A 75 15.82 7.45 -8.77
CA ASP A 75 14.60 6.75 -9.26
C ASP A 75 14.92 5.81 -10.44
N GLU A 76 15.80 6.22 -11.37
CA GLU A 76 16.27 5.42 -12.50
C GLU A 76 17.05 4.17 -12.09
N ASP A 77 17.87 4.25 -11.04
CA ASP A 77 18.64 3.12 -10.53
C ASP A 77 17.74 2.10 -9.82
N VAL A 78 16.73 2.58 -9.07
CA VAL A 78 15.72 1.69 -8.47
C VAL A 78 14.93 0.96 -9.55
N LEU A 79 14.53 1.65 -10.62
CA LEU A 79 13.86 1.02 -11.76
C LEU A 79 14.77 -0.02 -12.45
N ALA A 80 16.05 0.30 -12.63
CA ALA A 80 17.03 -0.62 -13.17
C ALA A 80 17.21 -1.87 -12.29
N ALA A 81 17.22 -1.69 -10.96
CA ALA A 81 17.29 -2.81 -10.02
C ALA A 81 16.04 -3.70 -10.08
N ILE A 82 14.84 -3.13 -10.25
CA ILE A 82 13.59 -3.89 -10.42
C ILE A 82 13.65 -4.70 -11.73
N LYS A 83 14.07 -4.09 -12.84
CA LYS A 83 14.28 -4.78 -14.12
C LYS A 83 15.27 -5.92 -13.99
N PHE A 84 16.43 -5.66 -13.39
CA PHE A 84 17.47 -6.66 -13.13
C PHE A 84 16.94 -7.83 -12.28
N GLY A 85 16.23 -7.53 -11.18
CA GLY A 85 15.63 -8.54 -10.32
C GLY A 85 14.62 -9.43 -11.05
N TYR A 86 13.83 -8.85 -11.95
CA TYR A 86 12.88 -9.59 -12.75
C TYR A 86 13.56 -10.45 -13.82
N GLU A 87 14.45 -9.88 -14.62
CA GLU A 87 15.09 -10.59 -15.75
C GLU A 87 16.07 -11.67 -15.26
N GLU A 88 16.98 -11.33 -14.33
CA GLU A 88 18.05 -12.20 -13.89
C GLU A 88 17.68 -13.08 -12.69
N GLY A 89 16.59 -12.75 -11.98
CA GLY A 89 16.19 -13.48 -10.78
C GLY A 89 14.84 -14.17 -10.93
N ILE A 90 13.76 -13.43 -11.22
CA ILE A 90 12.40 -13.96 -11.24
C ILE A 90 12.19 -14.90 -12.43
N LYS A 91 12.53 -14.50 -13.67
CA LYS A 91 12.36 -15.34 -14.86
C LYS A 91 12.98 -16.74 -14.71
N PRO A 92 14.25 -16.89 -14.28
CA PRO A 92 14.83 -18.22 -14.07
C PRO A 92 14.09 -19.05 -13.02
N LEU A 93 13.53 -18.41 -11.98
CA LEU A 93 12.70 -19.10 -10.98
C LEU A 93 11.37 -19.58 -11.55
N LEU A 94 10.76 -18.81 -12.46
CA LEU A 94 9.52 -19.23 -13.14
C LEU A 94 9.79 -20.41 -14.08
N GLU A 95 10.87 -20.37 -14.86
CA GLU A 95 11.32 -21.44 -15.77
C GLU A 95 11.59 -22.74 -14.99
N LEU A 96 12.32 -22.64 -13.87
CA LEU A 96 12.61 -23.78 -13.00
C LEU A 96 11.33 -24.44 -12.45
N GLN A 97 10.36 -23.64 -12.02
CA GLN A 97 9.08 -24.14 -11.51
C GLN A 97 8.26 -24.77 -12.65
N GLN A 98 8.27 -24.18 -13.84
CA GLN A 98 7.60 -24.75 -15.01
C GLN A 98 8.21 -26.12 -15.39
N GLU A 99 9.54 -26.22 -15.44
CA GLU A 99 10.25 -27.48 -15.69
C GLU A 99 9.91 -28.55 -14.66
N LEU A 100 9.80 -28.16 -13.37
CA LEU A 100 9.39 -29.08 -12.32
C LEU A 100 7.96 -29.57 -12.53
N MET A 101 7.02 -28.69 -12.87
CA MET A 101 5.62 -29.07 -13.16
C MET A 101 5.54 -30.08 -14.32
N GLU A 102 6.31 -29.86 -15.37
CA GLU A 102 6.39 -30.79 -16.54
C GLU A 102 6.93 -32.16 -16.12
N LYS A 103 7.97 -32.22 -15.30
CA LYS A 103 8.56 -33.46 -14.81
C LYS A 103 7.66 -34.22 -13.84
N CYS A 104 6.89 -33.52 -13.03
CA CYS A 104 5.97 -34.13 -12.07
C CYS A 104 4.63 -34.56 -12.72
N GLY A 105 4.35 -34.09 -13.93
CA GLY A 105 3.06 -34.20 -14.59
C GLY A 105 2.09 -33.13 -14.11
N THR A 106 1.32 -32.58 -15.06
CA THR A 106 0.37 -31.50 -14.80
C THR A 106 -0.83 -32.03 -14.02
N THR A 107 -1.11 -31.45 -12.86
CA THR A 107 -2.34 -31.70 -12.13
C THR A 107 -3.44 -30.79 -12.66
N GLU A 108 -4.59 -31.35 -13.05
CA GLU A 108 -5.75 -30.57 -13.46
C GLU A 108 -6.24 -29.71 -12.29
N LYS A 109 -6.36 -28.40 -12.53
CA LYS A 109 -6.79 -27.45 -11.52
C LYS A 109 -8.30 -27.56 -11.28
N ARG A 110 -8.71 -27.77 -10.05
CA ARG A 110 -10.12 -27.81 -9.65
C ARG A 110 -10.62 -26.39 -9.44
N MET A 111 -11.50 -25.95 -10.32
CA MET A 111 -12.28 -24.75 -10.06
C MET A 111 -13.34 -25.08 -9.01
N GLY A 112 -13.24 -24.47 -7.85
CA GLY A 112 -14.26 -24.56 -6.81
C GLY A 112 -15.59 -23.93 -7.24
N ASN A 113 -16.66 -24.20 -6.51
CA ASN A 113 -17.91 -23.47 -6.68
C ASN A 113 -17.71 -22.03 -6.23
N LEU A 114 -17.62 -21.12 -7.19
CA LEU A 114 -17.61 -19.70 -6.91
C LEU A 114 -19.01 -19.30 -6.45
N ASN A 115 -19.10 -18.77 -5.23
CA ASN A 115 -20.36 -18.26 -4.69
C ASN A 115 -20.58 -16.83 -5.19
N LEU A 116 -20.81 -16.69 -6.51
CA LEU A 116 -21.04 -15.41 -7.17
C LEU A 116 -22.54 -15.12 -7.31
N PRO A 117 -22.94 -13.83 -7.33
CA PRO A 117 -24.29 -13.45 -7.68
C PRO A 117 -24.66 -13.97 -9.07
N SER A 118 -25.89 -14.45 -9.25
CA SER A 118 -26.40 -14.82 -10.57
C SER A 118 -26.56 -13.59 -11.46
N ASP A 119 -26.52 -13.79 -12.78
CA ASP A 119 -26.73 -12.71 -13.75
C ASP A 119 -28.07 -11.99 -13.52
N GLU A 120 -29.11 -12.72 -13.11
CA GLU A 120 -30.42 -12.13 -12.78
C GLU A 120 -30.33 -11.18 -11.59
N ILE A 121 -29.61 -11.53 -10.52
CA ILE A 121 -29.38 -10.65 -9.36
C ILE A 121 -28.55 -9.43 -9.80
N VAL A 122 -27.50 -9.63 -10.59
CA VAL A 122 -26.62 -8.55 -11.06
C VAL A 122 -27.42 -7.53 -11.91
N GLU A 123 -28.20 -7.98 -12.88
CA GLU A 123 -29.02 -7.10 -13.72
C GLU A 123 -30.13 -6.40 -12.94
N LYS A 124 -30.74 -7.05 -11.96
CA LYS A 124 -31.75 -6.45 -11.09
C LYS A 124 -31.16 -5.34 -10.21
N VAL A 125 -29.98 -5.58 -9.63
CA VAL A 125 -29.24 -4.58 -8.86
C VAL A 125 -28.83 -3.41 -9.74
N LYS A 126 -28.28 -3.68 -10.91
CA LYS A 126 -27.82 -2.66 -11.86
C LYS A 126 -28.98 -1.77 -12.35
N SER A 127 -30.09 -2.37 -12.77
CA SER A 127 -31.26 -1.61 -13.25
C SER A 127 -31.89 -0.74 -12.16
N PHE A 128 -31.86 -1.15 -10.90
CA PHE A 128 -32.38 -0.38 -9.78
C PHE A 128 -31.44 0.75 -9.33
N ALA A 129 -30.13 0.46 -9.20
CA ALA A 129 -29.22 1.32 -8.44
C ALA A 129 -28.24 2.14 -9.28
N HIS A 130 -27.98 1.78 -10.56
CA HIS A 130 -26.88 2.37 -11.33
C HIS A 130 -26.97 3.90 -11.47
N ALA A 131 -28.13 4.45 -11.82
CA ALA A 131 -28.27 5.88 -12.03
C ALA A 131 -28.09 6.68 -10.73
N ASP A 132 -28.81 6.25 -9.66
CA ASP A 132 -28.73 6.90 -8.35
C ASP A 132 -27.32 6.80 -7.76
N LEU A 133 -26.67 5.65 -7.95
CA LEU A 133 -25.31 5.41 -7.46
C LEU A 133 -24.29 6.29 -8.21
N THR A 134 -24.46 6.48 -9.51
CA THR A 134 -23.61 7.37 -10.32
C THR A 134 -23.69 8.82 -9.82
N GLU A 135 -24.88 9.31 -9.47
CA GLU A 135 -25.04 10.66 -8.90
C GLU A 135 -24.52 10.75 -7.46
N ALA A 136 -24.78 9.72 -6.64
CA ALA A 136 -24.28 9.69 -5.26
C ALA A 136 -22.75 9.71 -5.20
N ARG A 137 -22.08 9.03 -6.13
CA ARG A 137 -20.60 8.97 -6.21
C ARG A 137 -19.92 10.28 -6.61
N LYS A 138 -20.67 11.28 -7.10
CA LYS A 138 -20.20 12.64 -7.41
C LYS A 138 -20.22 13.58 -6.19
N ILE A 139 -20.76 13.16 -5.05
CA ILE A 139 -20.82 13.96 -3.83
C ILE A 139 -19.42 14.06 -3.22
N ASN A 140 -18.88 15.26 -3.08
CA ASN A 140 -17.51 15.49 -2.58
C ASN A 140 -17.32 15.11 -1.11
N SER A 141 -18.32 15.36 -0.26
CA SER A 141 -18.28 15.01 1.16
C SER A 141 -18.34 13.49 1.35
N LYS A 142 -17.31 12.90 1.96
CA LYS A 142 -17.24 11.46 2.26
C LYS A 142 -18.43 10.99 3.12
N ALA A 143 -18.81 11.75 4.14
CA ALA A 143 -19.89 11.39 5.05
C ALA A 143 -21.24 11.36 4.31
N GLU A 144 -21.57 12.43 3.58
CA GLU A 144 -22.83 12.53 2.80
C GLU A 144 -22.87 11.49 1.67
N ARG A 145 -21.75 11.24 1.01
CA ARG A 145 -21.63 10.21 -0.03
C ARG A 145 -21.93 8.83 0.52
N ASN A 146 -21.31 8.47 1.65
CA ASN A 146 -21.50 7.16 2.27
C ASN A 146 -22.94 6.97 2.79
N GLU A 147 -23.52 7.99 3.37
CA GLU A 147 -24.93 7.99 3.79
C GLU A 147 -25.84 7.75 2.58
N LYS A 148 -25.63 8.49 1.48
CA LYS A 148 -26.44 8.37 0.28
C LYS A 148 -26.32 7.01 -0.39
N VAL A 149 -25.10 6.47 -0.51
CA VAL A 149 -24.85 5.12 -1.02
C VAL A 149 -25.52 4.08 -0.12
N GLY A 150 -25.45 4.25 1.19
CA GLY A 150 -26.15 3.40 2.15
C GLY A 150 -27.66 3.39 1.96
N GLU A 151 -28.30 4.57 1.81
CA GLU A 151 -29.73 4.70 1.53
C GLU A 151 -30.14 3.98 0.23
N ILE A 152 -29.35 4.11 -0.82
CA ILE A 152 -29.64 3.45 -2.11
C ILE A 152 -29.57 1.93 -1.96
N ARG A 153 -28.55 1.43 -1.28
CA ARG A 153 -28.38 -0.01 -1.01
C ARG A 153 -29.55 -0.55 -0.21
N ASP A 154 -29.94 0.12 0.88
CA ASP A 154 -30.98 -0.36 1.79
C ASP A 154 -32.35 -0.33 1.09
N ARG A 155 -32.65 0.74 0.34
CA ARG A 155 -33.85 0.84 -0.51
C ARG A 155 -33.90 -0.26 -1.59
N MET A 156 -32.76 -0.60 -2.21
CA MET A 156 -32.66 -1.71 -3.16
C MET A 156 -32.98 -3.05 -2.50
N LEU A 157 -32.42 -3.29 -1.32
CA LEU A 157 -32.68 -4.53 -0.57
C LEU A 157 -34.15 -4.67 -0.18
N GLU A 158 -34.76 -3.62 0.36
CA GLU A 158 -36.16 -3.60 0.74
C GLU A 158 -37.10 -3.79 -0.46
N SER A 159 -36.81 -3.14 -1.59
CA SER A 159 -37.70 -3.16 -2.75
C SER A 159 -37.57 -4.40 -3.62
N CYS A 160 -36.35 -4.96 -3.71
CA CYS A 160 -36.02 -6.01 -4.66
C CYS A 160 -35.70 -7.37 -4.03
N PHE A 161 -35.27 -7.40 -2.78
CA PHE A 161 -34.76 -8.58 -2.11
C PHE A 161 -35.27 -8.70 -0.67
N ALA A 162 -36.51 -8.25 -0.42
CA ALA A 162 -37.14 -8.33 0.89
C ALA A 162 -37.24 -9.77 1.40
N ILE A 163 -36.90 -9.98 2.66
CA ILE A 163 -37.07 -11.28 3.33
C ILE A 163 -38.54 -11.42 3.72
N PRO A 164 -39.25 -12.49 3.29
CA PRO A 164 -40.67 -12.64 3.54
C PRO A 164 -40.96 -12.86 5.04
N GLU A 165 -41.86 -12.04 5.58
CA GLU A 165 -42.40 -12.26 6.92
C GLU A 165 -43.38 -13.45 6.90
N GLY A 166 -43.07 -14.49 7.67
CA GLY A 166 -43.95 -15.67 7.79
C GLY A 166 -43.78 -16.72 6.68
N GLY A 167 -42.73 -16.69 5.88
CA GLY A 167 -42.37 -17.72 4.93
C GLY A 167 -41.87 -19.00 5.59
N SER A 168 -41.83 -20.09 4.84
CA SER A 168 -41.18 -21.32 5.28
C SER A 168 -39.68 -21.11 5.54
N TYR A 169 -39.08 -21.96 6.34
CA TYR A 169 -37.64 -21.90 6.62
C TYR A 169 -36.78 -21.87 5.35
N ALA A 170 -37.17 -22.66 4.34
CA ALA A 170 -36.45 -22.71 3.08
C ALA A 170 -36.56 -21.42 2.28
N GLU A 171 -37.74 -20.80 2.23
CA GLU A 171 -37.97 -19.52 1.56
C GLU A 171 -37.20 -18.37 2.23
N VAL A 172 -37.21 -18.32 3.56
CA VAL A 172 -36.45 -17.32 4.32
C VAL A 172 -34.94 -17.49 4.09
N LYS A 173 -34.43 -18.71 4.14
CA LYS A 173 -33.00 -18.97 3.89
C LYS A 173 -32.57 -18.65 2.46
N GLN A 174 -33.41 -18.92 1.47
CA GLN A 174 -33.11 -18.51 0.10
C GLN A 174 -33.13 -17.00 -0.06
N ALA A 175 -34.10 -16.30 0.52
CA ALA A 175 -34.15 -14.83 0.49
C ALA A 175 -32.96 -14.17 1.20
N GLU A 176 -32.53 -14.71 2.36
CA GLU A 176 -31.30 -14.26 3.03
C GLU A 176 -30.07 -14.42 2.16
N LYS A 177 -29.96 -15.54 1.44
CA LYS A 177 -28.86 -15.80 0.50
C LYS A 177 -28.90 -14.82 -0.67
N ASP A 178 -30.06 -14.62 -1.28
CA ASP A 178 -30.22 -13.69 -2.42
C ASP A 178 -29.95 -12.25 -2.01
N ALA A 179 -30.38 -11.82 -0.82
CA ALA A 179 -30.06 -10.52 -0.26
C ALA A 179 -28.53 -10.35 -0.01
N GLY A 180 -27.87 -11.43 0.45
CA GLY A 180 -26.40 -11.45 0.57
C GLY A 180 -25.70 -11.30 -0.77
N MET A 181 -26.15 -12.02 -1.81
CA MET A 181 -25.64 -11.91 -3.18
C MET A 181 -25.91 -10.54 -3.79
N ALA A 182 -27.07 -9.93 -3.50
CA ALA A 182 -27.40 -8.58 -3.96
C ALA A 182 -26.49 -7.52 -3.37
N LYS A 183 -26.09 -7.65 -2.09
CA LYS A 183 -25.08 -6.77 -1.47
C LYS A 183 -23.72 -6.85 -2.18
N GLU A 184 -23.28 -8.06 -2.54
CA GLU A 184 -22.03 -8.27 -3.27
C GLU A 184 -22.11 -7.71 -4.71
N ALA A 185 -23.23 -7.93 -5.39
CA ALA A 185 -23.49 -7.34 -6.71
C ALA A 185 -23.52 -5.81 -6.66
N PHE A 186 -24.12 -5.22 -5.62
CA PHE A 186 -24.13 -3.77 -5.40
C PHE A 186 -22.71 -3.21 -5.19
N ARG A 187 -21.89 -3.86 -4.36
CA ARG A 187 -20.49 -3.49 -4.14
C ARG A 187 -19.68 -3.56 -5.43
N THR A 188 -19.90 -4.59 -6.25
CA THR A 188 -19.25 -4.72 -7.56
C THR A 188 -19.70 -3.63 -8.51
N LEU A 189 -20.98 -3.25 -8.50
CA LEU A 189 -21.50 -2.14 -9.29
C LEU A 189 -20.90 -0.80 -8.84
N GLU A 190 -20.82 -0.56 -7.54
CA GLU A 190 -20.21 0.63 -6.95
C GLU A 190 -18.74 0.79 -7.38
N LYS A 191 -17.96 -0.30 -7.35
CA LYS A 191 -16.59 -0.34 -7.86
C LYS A 191 -16.54 0.11 -9.33
N LYS A 192 -17.37 -0.49 -10.18
CA LYS A 192 -17.42 -0.18 -11.62
C LYS A 192 -17.79 1.28 -11.88
N VAL A 193 -18.80 1.81 -11.18
CA VAL A 193 -19.23 3.21 -11.30
C VAL A 193 -18.10 4.16 -10.89
N THR A 194 -17.42 3.87 -9.79
CA THR A 194 -16.27 4.68 -9.33
C THR A 194 -15.14 4.68 -10.34
N GLN A 195 -14.75 3.51 -10.85
CA GLN A 195 -13.71 3.38 -11.88
C GLN A 195 -14.09 4.12 -13.16
N GLN A 196 -15.35 4.02 -13.60
CA GLN A 196 -15.86 4.70 -14.77
C GLN A 196 -15.81 6.23 -14.62
N LEU A 197 -16.25 6.76 -13.47
CA LEU A 197 -16.21 8.20 -13.21
C LEU A 197 -14.79 8.76 -13.26
N ILE A 198 -13.81 8.07 -12.64
CA ILE A 198 -12.41 8.51 -12.65
C ILE A 198 -11.84 8.49 -14.08
N ASN A 199 -12.10 7.44 -14.84
CA ASN A 199 -11.54 7.30 -16.19
C ASN A 199 -12.20 8.21 -17.23
N GLU A 200 -13.53 8.44 -17.17
CA GLU A 200 -14.27 9.24 -18.16
C GLU A 200 -14.23 10.74 -17.88
N SER A 201 -14.37 11.15 -16.63
CA SER A 201 -14.43 12.57 -16.27
C SER A 201 -13.08 13.16 -15.88
N GLY A 202 -12.09 12.31 -15.55
CA GLY A 202 -10.83 12.72 -14.95
C GLY A 202 -10.99 13.35 -13.56
N THR A 203 -12.22 13.29 -12.99
CA THR A 203 -12.56 13.89 -11.71
C THR A 203 -12.72 12.81 -10.67
N ARG A 204 -12.01 12.94 -9.57
CA ARG A 204 -12.03 12.02 -8.45
C ARG A 204 -13.23 12.27 -7.53
N ALA A 205 -13.53 11.32 -6.64
CA ALA A 205 -14.69 11.40 -5.74
C ALA A 205 -14.69 12.65 -4.83
N ASP A 206 -13.52 13.23 -4.55
CA ASP A 206 -13.36 14.48 -3.79
C ASP A 206 -13.18 15.73 -4.66
N GLY A 207 -13.38 15.62 -5.97
CA GLY A 207 -13.33 16.73 -6.93
C GLY A 207 -11.95 17.06 -7.48
N ARG A 208 -10.87 16.40 -6.99
CA ARG A 208 -9.49 16.62 -7.46
C ARG A 208 -9.25 16.06 -8.86
N SER A 209 -8.25 16.61 -9.54
CA SER A 209 -7.66 16.02 -10.74
C SER A 209 -6.76 14.83 -10.40
N SER A 210 -6.31 14.08 -11.42
CA SER A 210 -5.49 12.87 -11.22
C SER A 210 -4.13 13.12 -10.55
N LYS A 211 -3.56 14.31 -10.69
CA LYS A 211 -2.24 14.65 -10.12
C LYS A 211 -2.30 15.50 -8.85
N GLU A 212 -3.47 16.01 -8.50
CA GLU A 212 -3.64 16.95 -7.40
C GLU A 212 -3.52 16.27 -6.03
N ILE A 213 -2.76 16.90 -5.14
CA ILE A 213 -2.58 16.47 -3.75
C ILE A 213 -3.66 17.13 -2.88
N ARG A 214 -4.14 16.42 -1.85
CA ARG A 214 -5.08 16.98 -0.86
C ARG A 214 -4.47 18.16 -0.13
N ALA A 215 -5.33 19.07 0.35
CA ALA A 215 -4.91 20.20 1.16
C ALA A 215 -4.04 19.76 2.35
N LEU A 216 -2.91 20.46 2.54
CA LEU A 216 -1.95 20.18 3.58
C LEU A 216 -2.14 21.13 4.76
N HIS A 217 -2.07 20.57 5.96
CA HIS A 217 -1.96 21.35 7.20
C HIS A 217 -0.87 20.72 8.06
N MET A 218 0.13 21.56 8.44
CA MET A 218 1.28 21.10 9.21
C MET A 218 1.56 22.06 10.35
N ARG A 219 1.98 21.49 11.48
CA ARG A 219 2.37 22.26 12.66
C ARG A 219 3.44 21.49 13.41
N THR A 220 4.52 22.17 13.81
CA THR A 220 5.55 21.65 14.71
C THR A 220 5.34 22.16 16.13
N SER A 221 6.11 21.66 17.10
CA SER A 221 6.04 22.03 18.52
C SER A 221 4.61 21.91 19.10
N VAL A 222 3.91 20.82 18.75
CA VAL A 222 2.52 20.57 19.16
C VAL A 222 2.44 20.24 20.65
N PHE A 223 3.42 19.47 21.14
CA PHE A 223 3.50 19.06 22.54
C PHE A 223 4.62 19.82 23.27
N PRO A 224 4.33 20.47 24.40
CA PRO A 224 5.33 21.32 25.08
C PRO A 224 6.37 20.52 25.88
N ARG A 225 6.26 19.21 25.98
CA ARG A 225 7.13 18.37 26.82
C ARG A 225 7.89 17.27 26.08
N THR A 226 7.60 17.05 24.80
CA THR A 226 8.37 16.14 23.96
C THR A 226 9.62 16.87 23.45
N HIS A 227 10.65 16.15 23.04
CA HIS A 227 11.84 16.77 22.45
C HIS A 227 11.49 17.39 21.10
N GLY A 228 10.65 16.73 20.29
CA GLY A 228 10.02 17.27 19.10
C GLY A 228 8.66 16.67 18.87
N SER A 229 7.79 17.39 18.16
CA SER A 229 6.47 16.91 17.80
C SER A 229 5.92 17.63 16.58
N ALA A 230 5.12 16.92 15.78
CA ALA A 230 4.47 17.46 14.61
C ALA A 230 3.04 16.94 14.46
N LEU A 231 2.18 17.79 13.96
CA LEU A 231 0.93 17.42 13.33
C LEU A 231 1.12 17.49 11.83
N PHE A 232 0.89 16.41 11.14
CA PHE A 232 0.84 16.36 9.68
C PHE A 232 -0.54 15.91 9.25
N GLN A 233 -1.21 16.73 8.47
CA GLN A 233 -2.54 16.44 7.95
C GLN A 233 -2.56 16.66 6.44
N ARG A 234 -3.14 15.69 5.73
CA ARG A 234 -3.36 15.72 4.30
C ARG A 234 -4.82 15.34 4.03
N GLY A 235 -5.66 16.35 3.76
CA GLY A 235 -7.11 16.20 3.74
C GLY A 235 -7.62 15.61 5.06
N GLU A 236 -8.30 14.47 4.98
CA GLU A 236 -8.87 13.73 6.11
C GLU A 236 -7.92 12.62 6.62
N THR A 237 -6.61 12.75 6.41
CA THR A 237 -5.60 11.85 7.00
C THR A 237 -4.69 12.68 7.89
N GLN A 238 -4.73 12.39 9.19
CA GLN A 238 -4.00 13.14 10.21
C GLN A 238 -3.10 12.21 11.02
N SER A 239 -1.82 12.57 11.12
CA SER A 239 -0.82 11.92 11.95
C SER A 239 -0.31 12.89 13.00
N LEU A 240 -0.40 12.52 14.25
CA LEU A 240 0.17 13.23 15.39
C LEU A 240 1.46 12.52 15.80
N VAL A 241 2.60 13.18 15.62
CA VAL A 241 3.90 12.53 15.75
C VAL A 241 4.71 13.16 16.87
N SER A 242 5.33 12.33 17.70
CA SER A 242 6.29 12.73 18.72
C SER A 242 7.66 12.10 18.46
N CYS A 243 8.72 12.89 18.67
CA CYS A 243 10.11 12.44 18.65
C CYS A 243 10.70 12.52 20.05
N THR A 244 11.35 11.44 20.46
CA THR A 244 12.07 11.37 21.76
C THR A 244 13.51 10.98 21.52
N LEU A 245 14.43 11.74 22.13
CA LEU A 245 15.85 11.47 22.11
C LEU A 245 16.23 10.76 23.42
N GLY A 246 16.86 9.60 23.31
CA GLY A 246 17.29 8.77 24.41
C GLY A 246 18.80 8.57 24.45
N THR A 247 19.25 7.77 25.39
CA THR A 247 20.64 7.35 25.55
C THR A 247 20.84 5.94 24.95
N GLY A 248 22.05 5.42 24.93
CA GLY A 248 22.32 4.04 24.51
C GLY A 248 21.60 2.95 25.33
N ARG A 249 21.04 3.30 26.50
CA ARG A 249 20.19 2.37 27.29
C ARG A 249 18.77 2.25 26.74
N ASP A 250 18.38 3.18 25.89
CA ASP A 250 17.04 3.26 25.29
C ASP A 250 17.03 2.64 23.88
N GLU A 251 18.17 2.06 23.43
CA GLU A 251 18.23 1.33 22.17
C GLU A 251 17.31 0.12 22.17
N GLN A 252 16.67 -0.15 21.04
CA GLN A 252 15.83 -1.33 20.89
C GLN A 252 16.68 -2.57 20.60
N ILE A 253 16.79 -3.48 21.58
CA ILE A 253 17.49 -4.75 21.41
C ILE A 253 16.64 -5.68 20.54
N ILE A 254 17.25 -6.22 19.48
CA ILE A 254 16.67 -7.22 18.59
C ILE A 254 17.41 -8.53 18.82
N ASP A 255 16.72 -9.46 19.48
CA ASP A 255 17.18 -10.84 19.73
C ASP A 255 16.30 -11.81 18.95
N GLY A 256 16.86 -12.47 17.94
CA GLY A 256 16.14 -13.34 17.02
C GLY A 256 17.03 -14.45 16.47
N LEU A 257 16.80 -14.87 15.21
CA LEU A 257 17.59 -15.91 14.55
C LEU A 257 18.99 -15.45 14.08
N LEU A 258 19.16 -14.14 13.92
CA LEU A 258 20.43 -13.50 13.61
C LEU A 258 21.17 -13.14 14.91
N PRO A 259 22.48 -12.82 14.87
CA PRO A 259 23.17 -12.26 16.02
C PRO A 259 22.41 -11.06 16.60
N GLU A 260 22.38 -10.95 17.93
CA GLU A 260 21.75 -9.82 18.63
C GLU A 260 22.37 -8.50 18.17
N PHE A 261 21.49 -7.52 17.91
CA PHE A 261 21.88 -6.15 17.59
C PHE A 261 20.92 -5.14 18.20
N ALA A 262 21.36 -3.91 18.33
CA ALA A 262 20.56 -2.82 18.86
C ALA A 262 20.24 -1.78 17.77
N LYS A 263 18.99 -1.31 17.76
CA LYS A 263 18.55 -0.22 16.91
C LYS A 263 18.62 1.10 17.67
N LYS A 264 19.36 2.06 17.12
CA LYS A 264 19.40 3.46 17.60
C LYS A 264 18.23 4.32 17.09
N PHE A 265 17.62 3.91 16.01
CA PHE A 265 16.40 4.51 15.45
C PHE A 265 15.30 3.47 15.34
N TYR A 266 14.10 3.83 15.80
CA TYR A 266 12.91 3.02 15.64
C TYR A 266 11.65 3.88 15.61
N LEU A 267 10.67 3.43 14.81
CA LEU A 267 9.40 4.11 14.63
C LEU A 267 8.24 3.19 15.01
N HIS A 268 7.38 3.69 15.91
CA HIS A 268 6.13 3.03 16.27
C HIS A 268 4.96 3.74 15.60
N TYR A 269 4.15 2.97 14.88
CA TYR A 269 2.96 3.41 14.19
C TYR A 269 1.73 2.85 14.90
N ASN A 270 0.79 3.71 15.27
CA ASN A 270 -0.45 3.34 15.94
C ASN A 270 -1.65 3.71 15.07
N PHE A 271 -2.54 2.72 14.84
CA PHE A 271 -3.74 2.88 14.02
C PHE A 271 -4.98 2.41 14.81
N PRO A 272 -5.45 3.20 15.78
CA PRO A 272 -6.59 2.83 16.59
C PRO A 272 -7.89 2.83 15.78
N PRO A 273 -8.90 2.01 16.13
CA PRO A 273 -10.16 1.89 15.38
C PRO A 273 -10.87 3.22 15.13
N PHE A 274 -10.79 4.16 16.06
CA PHE A 274 -11.46 5.46 15.93
C PHE A 274 -10.96 6.31 14.76
N CYS A 275 -9.72 6.10 14.28
CA CYS A 275 -9.17 6.89 13.17
C CYS A 275 -9.91 6.66 11.83
N VAL A 276 -10.68 5.59 11.73
CA VAL A 276 -11.57 5.29 10.60
C VAL A 276 -13.06 5.33 10.99
N GLY A 277 -13.37 5.88 12.19
CA GLY A 277 -14.75 6.00 12.70
C GLY A 277 -15.32 4.71 13.27
N GLU A 278 -14.49 3.72 13.58
CA GLU A 278 -14.93 2.44 14.13
C GLU A 278 -14.79 2.41 15.66
N ALA A 279 -15.71 1.70 16.32
CA ALA A 279 -15.59 1.33 17.72
C ALA A 279 -14.94 -0.07 17.82
N GLY A 280 -13.83 -0.18 18.52
CA GLY A 280 -13.10 -1.43 18.66
C GLY A 280 -12.21 -1.46 19.89
N ARG A 281 -11.72 -2.65 20.24
CA ARG A 281 -10.74 -2.80 21.32
C ARG A 281 -9.37 -2.31 20.84
N ILE A 282 -8.72 -1.49 21.66
CA ILE A 282 -7.31 -1.15 21.47
C ILE A 282 -6.50 -2.32 22.07
N MET A 283 -5.82 -3.04 21.18
CA MET A 283 -4.95 -4.17 21.53
C MET A 283 -3.50 -3.80 21.24
N GLY A 284 -2.58 -4.74 21.46
CA GLY A 284 -1.20 -4.57 20.98
C GLY A 284 -1.09 -4.45 19.46
N PRO A 285 0.10 -4.11 18.92
CA PRO A 285 0.28 -3.85 17.49
C PRO A 285 -0.14 -5.04 16.63
N GLY A 286 -1.05 -4.81 15.69
CA GLY A 286 -1.44 -5.78 14.67
C GLY A 286 -0.46 -5.81 13.50
N ARG A 287 -0.73 -6.67 12.51
CA ARG A 287 0.12 -6.78 11.31
C ARG A 287 0.22 -5.48 10.52
N ARG A 288 -0.86 -4.70 10.49
CA ARG A 288 -0.93 -3.40 9.82
C ARG A 288 0.04 -2.41 10.47
N GLU A 289 -0.02 -2.29 11.80
CA GLU A 289 0.85 -1.38 12.55
C GLU A 289 2.32 -1.76 12.38
N VAL A 290 2.65 -3.05 12.43
CA VAL A 290 4.02 -3.52 12.22
C VAL A 290 4.49 -3.21 10.80
N GLY A 291 3.70 -3.52 9.77
CA GLY A 291 4.08 -3.31 8.37
C GLY A 291 4.20 -1.83 7.99
N HIS A 292 3.22 -1.01 8.36
CA HIS A 292 3.25 0.43 8.10
C HIS A 292 4.34 1.14 8.92
N GLY A 293 4.56 0.72 10.15
CA GLY A 293 5.65 1.22 10.99
C GLY A 293 7.02 0.91 10.37
N ALA A 294 7.23 -0.33 9.92
CA ALA A 294 8.46 -0.74 9.25
C ALA A 294 8.72 0.04 7.95
N LEU A 295 7.67 0.32 7.16
CA LEU A 295 7.79 1.16 5.97
C LEU A 295 8.21 2.59 6.32
N ALA A 296 7.56 3.21 7.30
CA ALA A 296 7.90 4.57 7.73
C ALA A 296 9.31 4.63 8.35
N GLU A 297 9.70 3.63 9.16
CA GLU A 297 11.03 3.51 9.76
C GLU A 297 12.12 3.46 8.69
N ARG A 298 12.03 2.52 7.74
CA ARG A 298 13.04 2.39 6.68
C ARG A 298 13.08 3.59 5.74
N SER A 299 11.95 4.27 5.55
CA SER A 299 11.88 5.48 4.74
C SER A 299 12.66 6.66 5.33
N LEU A 300 12.70 6.75 6.66
CA LEU A 300 13.39 7.82 7.39
C LEU A 300 14.83 7.47 7.76
N LEU A 301 15.19 6.18 7.73
CA LEU A 301 16.53 5.73 8.12
C LEU A 301 17.63 6.39 7.29
N ALA A 302 17.39 6.59 6.00
CA ALA A 302 18.37 7.16 5.07
C ALA A 302 18.76 8.62 5.34
N ILE A 303 17.91 9.37 6.03
CA ILE A 303 18.12 10.79 6.31
C ILE A 303 18.69 11.07 7.70
N LEU A 304 18.98 10.02 8.47
CA LEU A 304 19.52 10.18 9.83
C LEU A 304 20.98 10.65 9.81
N PRO A 305 21.39 11.43 10.79
CA PRO A 305 22.79 11.78 10.97
C PRO A 305 23.64 10.55 11.31
N ASP A 306 24.94 10.64 11.07
CA ASP A 306 25.89 9.64 11.52
C ASP A 306 25.78 9.46 13.06
N PRO A 307 25.70 8.23 13.58
CA PRO A 307 25.68 7.96 15.02
C PRO A 307 26.91 8.48 15.81
N GLU A 308 28.03 8.79 15.14
CA GLU A 308 29.19 9.38 15.76
C GLU A 308 29.00 10.90 15.98
N ASP A 309 28.30 11.57 15.04
CA ASP A 309 28.01 13.00 15.12
C ASP A 309 26.77 13.29 16.01
N PHE A 310 25.82 12.37 16.04
CA PHE A 310 24.57 12.48 16.82
C PHE A 310 24.30 11.22 17.65
N PRO A 311 24.96 11.04 18.82
CA PRO A 311 24.98 9.78 19.57
C PRO A 311 23.71 9.53 20.42
N TYR A 312 22.54 9.96 19.96
CA TYR A 312 21.26 9.73 20.62
C TYR A 312 20.50 8.56 19.99
N THR A 313 19.80 7.82 20.83
CA THR A 313 18.73 6.94 20.37
C THR A 313 17.52 7.79 20.00
N ILE A 314 17.00 7.60 18.81
CA ILE A 314 15.86 8.38 18.28
C ILE A 314 14.63 7.46 18.24
N ARG A 315 13.60 7.81 18.98
CA ARG A 315 12.30 7.13 18.93
C ARG A 315 11.25 8.05 18.36
N VAL A 316 10.60 7.64 17.28
CA VAL A 316 9.44 8.32 16.69
C VAL A 316 8.17 7.51 16.99
N VAL A 317 7.12 8.17 17.44
CA VAL A 317 5.79 7.57 17.63
C VAL A 317 4.81 8.36 16.78
N SER A 318 4.14 7.67 15.86
CA SER A 318 3.12 8.22 14.98
C SER A 318 1.75 7.68 15.37
N ASP A 319 0.92 8.52 15.95
CA ASP A 319 -0.46 8.21 16.28
C ASP A 319 -1.39 8.73 15.17
N ILE A 320 -2.05 7.82 14.46
CA ILE A 320 -3.01 8.20 13.43
C ILE A 320 -4.34 8.55 14.10
N THR A 321 -4.73 9.81 14.01
CA THR A 321 -5.94 10.32 14.64
C THR A 321 -7.13 10.34 13.69
N GLU A 322 -6.87 10.41 12.37
CA GLU A 322 -7.88 10.29 11.32
C GLU A 322 -7.23 9.68 10.07
N SER A 323 -7.96 8.84 9.33
CA SER A 323 -7.43 8.20 8.13
C SER A 323 -8.45 8.10 7.00
N ASN A 324 -8.07 8.69 5.86
CA ASN A 324 -8.72 8.50 4.57
C ASN A 324 -7.68 8.22 3.47
N GLY A 325 -6.89 7.17 3.66
CA GLY A 325 -5.85 6.70 2.73
C GLY A 325 -4.44 7.20 3.03
N SER A 326 -3.49 6.31 2.84
CA SER A 326 -2.02 6.51 2.93
C SER A 326 -1.51 7.14 4.24
N SER A 327 -1.99 6.62 5.38
CA SER A 327 -1.55 7.06 6.71
C SER A 327 -0.07 6.75 7.01
N SER A 328 0.51 5.70 6.40
CA SER A 328 1.95 5.42 6.51
C SER A 328 2.81 6.52 5.91
N MET A 329 2.38 7.09 4.78
CA MET A 329 3.09 8.21 4.15
C MET A 329 2.91 9.52 4.94
N ALA A 330 1.77 9.70 5.60
CA ALA A 330 1.60 10.79 6.57
C ALA A 330 2.56 10.62 7.77
N SER A 331 2.83 9.39 8.20
CA SER A 331 3.81 9.10 9.26
C SER A 331 5.25 9.39 8.83
N VAL A 332 5.60 9.17 7.56
CA VAL A 332 6.91 9.56 7.00
C VAL A 332 7.07 11.08 7.07
N CYS A 333 6.11 11.84 6.53
CA CYS A 333 6.17 13.31 6.54
C CYS A 333 6.14 13.86 7.97
N GLY A 334 5.23 13.39 8.80
CA GLY A 334 5.14 13.82 10.21
C GLY A 334 6.36 13.44 11.05
N GLY A 335 6.94 12.25 10.79
CA GLY A 335 8.17 11.80 11.43
C GLY A 335 9.36 12.67 11.08
N CYS A 336 9.51 13.02 9.81
CA CYS A 336 10.53 13.96 9.33
C CYS A 336 10.40 15.32 10.04
N LEU A 337 9.19 15.90 10.09
CA LEU A 337 8.92 17.16 10.77
C LEU A 337 9.19 17.09 12.28
N ALA A 338 8.80 16.00 12.94
CA ALA A 338 9.00 15.82 14.37
C ALA A 338 10.49 15.65 14.74
N MET A 339 11.28 15.02 13.88
CA MET A 339 12.75 14.94 14.04
C MET A 339 13.41 16.32 13.87
N MET A 340 12.99 17.10 12.88
CA MET A 340 13.46 18.49 12.72
C MET A 340 13.11 19.35 13.94
N ASP A 341 11.90 19.23 14.47
CA ASP A 341 11.46 19.95 15.68
C ASP A 341 12.26 19.53 16.93
N ALA A 342 12.71 18.26 16.99
CA ALA A 342 13.57 17.74 18.04
C ALA A 342 15.05 18.19 17.92
N GLY A 343 15.40 18.88 16.84
CA GLY A 343 16.78 19.30 16.57
C GLY A 343 17.69 18.17 16.08
N VAL A 344 17.12 17.09 15.55
CA VAL A 344 17.91 16.04 14.87
C VAL A 344 18.48 16.63 13.58
N PRO A 345 19.81 16.60 13.37
CA PRO A 345 20.43 17.15 12.17
C PRO A 345 20.29 16.17 10.99
N ILE A 346 19.05 15.98 10.53
CA ILE A 346 18.76 15.13 9.36
C ILE A 346 19.45 15.70 8.11
N THR A 347 19.91 14.81 7.22
CA THR A 347 20.64 15.17 6.00
C THR A 347 19.78 15.85 4.95
N ALA A 348 18.51 15.45 4.86
CA ALA A 348 17.55 15.99 3.89
C ALA A 348 16.11 15.85 4.39
N THR A 349 15.20 16.65 3.81
CA THR A 349 13.75 16.49 4.05
C THR A 349 13.24 15.29 3.26
N CYS A 350 12.56 14.35 3.96
CA CYS A 350 11.95 13.17 3.36
C CYS A 350 10.42 13.27 3.40
N ALA A 351 9.78 13.01 2.29
CA ALA A 351 8.32 12.92 2.17
C ALA A 351 7.88 11.62 1.50
N GLY A 352 6.64 11.23 1.74
CA GLY A 352 6.03 10.04 1.15
C GLY A 352 4.68 10.33 0.52
N ILE A 353 4.43 9.71 -0.64
CA ILE A 353 3.20 9.85 -1.43
C ILE A 353 2.73 8.47 -1.92
N SER A 354 1.45 8.35 -2.26
CA SER A 354 0.88 7.16 -2.89
C SER A 354 0.34 7.48 -4.28
N VAL A 355 0.43 6.50 -5.18
CA VAL A 355 -0.14 6.53 -6.53
C VAL A 355 -1.06 5.32 -6.70
N GLY A 356 -2.29 5.56 -7.12
CA GLY A 356 -3.27 4.53 -7.43
C GLY A 356 -3.41 4.28 -8.93
N ARG A 357 -4.08 3.17 -9.27
CA ARG A 357 -4.32 2.73 -10.64
C ARG A 357 -5.78 2.37 -10.85
N PHE A 358 -6.32 2.82 -11.97
CA PHE A 358 -7.66 2.50 -12.43
C PHE A 358 -7.63 2.13 -13.90
N THR A 359 -8.24 1.01 -14.27
CA THR A 359 -8.35 0.57 -15.65
C THR A 359 -9.78 0.80 -16.16
N ALA A 360 -9.92 1.49 -17.28
CA ALA A 360 -11.19 1.67 -17.97
C ALA A 360 -11.62 0.40 -18.72
N ALA A 361 -12.89 0.35 -19.14
CA ALA A 361 -13.43 -0.79 -19.87
C ALA A 361 -12.75 -1.03 -21.24
N ASP A 362 -12.16 -0.01 -21.83
CA ASP A 362 -11.39 -0.08 -23.08
C ASP A 362 -9.90 -0.45 -22.87
N GLY A 363 -9.48 -0.64 -21.60
CA GLY A 363 -8.11 -0.94 -21.23
C GLY A 363 -7.22 0.29 -20.96
N THR A 364 -7.75 1.50 -21.08
CA THR A 364 -7.01 2.72 -20.74
C THR A 364 -6.71 2.75 -19.23
N ILE A 365 -5.46 3.06 -18.88
CA ILE A 365 -4.99 3.12 -17.48
C ILE A 365 -4.87 4.59 -17.06
N THR A 366 -5.47 4.92 -15.91
CA THR A 366 -5.34 6.22 -15.25
C THR A 366 -4.63 6.06 -13.92
N HIS A 367 -3.52 6.80 -13.73
CA HIS A 367 -2.84 6.90 -12.44
C HIS A 367 -3.31 8.14 -11.69
N VAL A 368 -3.52 7.99 -10.37
CA VAL A 368 -3.96 9.08 -9.48
C VAL A 368 -2.99 9.24 -8.32
N THR A 369 -2.53 10.47 -8.10
CA THR A 369 -1.62 10.83 -7.00
C THR A 369 -2.41 11.04 -5.71
N ASP A 370 -1.85 10.66 -4.57
CA ASP A 370 -2.43 10.87 -3.25
C ASP A 370 -3.83 10.27 -3.11
N ILE A 371 -3.88 8.93 -3.17
CA ILE A 371 -5.14 8.18 -3.11
C ILE A 371 -5.85 8.34 -1.76
N ILE A 372 -7.17 8.41 -1.81
CA ILE A 372 -8.05 8.30 -0.65
C ILE A 372 -8.43 6.84 -0.37
N GLY A 373 -8.99 6.55 0.81
CA GLY A 373 -9.34 5.19 1.21
C GLY A 373 -10.30 4.46 0.27
N GLU A 374 -11.24 5.18 -0.35
CA GLU A 374 -12.13 4.60 -1.36
C GLU A 374 -11.40 4.26 -2.65
N GLU A 375 -10.40 5.06 -3.04
CA GLU A 375 -9.57 4.81 -4.22
C GLU A 375 -8.62 3.64 -4.01
N ASP A 376 -8.08 3.46 -2.80
CA ASP A 376 -7.38 2.23 -2.42
C ASP A 376 -8.32 1.02 -2.51
N PHE A 377 -9.55 1.14 -1.98
CA PHE A 377 -10.51 0.03 -1.94
C PHE A 377 -11.00 -0.38 -3.32
N PHE A 378 -11.37 0.57 -4.18
CA PHE A 378 -11.93 0.34 -5.52
C PHE A 378 -10.88 0.31 -6.63
N GLY A 379 -9.68 0.85 -6.38
CA GLY A 379 -8.55 0.82 -7.30
C GLY A 379 -7.90 -0.55 -7.41
N GLU A 380 -6.90 -0.61 -8.25
CA GLU A 380 -6.16 -1.82 -8.55
C GLU A 380 -4.75 -1.82 -7.94
N MET A 381 -4.31 -0.67 -7.40
CA MET A 381 -2.96 -0.48 -6.90
C MET A 381 -2.92 0.61 -5.81
N ASP A 382 -2.10 0.38 -4.79
CA ASP A 382 -1.56 1.38 -3.86
C ASP A 382 -0.03 1.31 -3.91
N PHE A 383 0.57 2.22 -4.70
CA PHE A 383 2.01 2.32 -4.87
C PHE A 383 2.55 3.47 -4.02
N LYS A 384 3.18 3.16 -2.91
CA LYS A 384 3.76 4.13 -1.98
C LYS A 384 5.24 4.35 -2.29
N VAL A 385 5.63 5.62 -2.42
CA VAL A 385 7.03 6.02 -2.64
C VAL A 385 7.40 7.11 -1.65
N SER A 386 8.46 6.90 -0.92
CA SER A 386 9.09 7.89 -0.05
C SER A 386 10.50 8.23 -0.53
N GLY A 387 10.97 9.42 -0.22
CA GLY A 387 12.31 9.86 -0.57
C GLY A 387 12.53 11.34 -0.34
N THR A 388 13.73 11.77 -0.67
CA THR A 388 14.19 13.14 -0.64
C THR A 388 14.07 13.79 -2.03
N ARG A 389 14.72 14.93 -2.24
CA ARG A 389 14.87 15.53 -3.57
C ARG A 389 15.75 14.71 -4.49
N ASP A 390 16.74 14.02 -3.92
CA ASP A 390 17.83 13.39 -4.65
C ASP A 390 17.52 11.93 -4.99
N GLY A 391 16.76 11.21 -4.13
CA GLY A 391 16.47 9.80 -4.39
C GLY A 391 15.35 9.20 -3.54
N ILE A 392 15.08 7.94 -3.81
CA ILE A 392 14.10 7.11 -3.12
C ILE A 392 14.71 6.58 -1.82
N THR A 393 13.91 6.56 -0.76
CA THR A 393 14.27 5.94 0.54
C THR A 393 13.39 4.75 0.88
N GLY A 394 12.19 4.66 0.32
CA GLY A 394 11.31 3.53 0.55
C GLY A 394 10.21 3.38 -0.50
N ILE A 395 9.86 2.13 -0.79
CA ILE A 395 8.73 1.78 -1.64
C ILE A 395 7.94 0.65 -1.00
N GLN A 396 6.62 0.68 -1.21
CA GLN A 396 5.73 -0.46 -1.01
C GLN A 396 4.68 -0.48 -2.11
N LEU A 397 4.59 -1.59 -2.84
CA LEU A 397 3.53 -1.87 -3.81
C LEU A 397 2.54 -2.87 -3.23
N ASP A 398 1.27 -2.47 -3.15
CA ASP A 398 0.12 -3.36 -2.96
C ASP A 398 -0.70 -3.36 -4.26
N LEU A 399 -0.73 -4.50 -4.95
CA LEU A 399 -1.31 -4.65 -6.28
C LEU A 399 -2.45 -5.67 -6.26
N LYS A 400 -3.61 -5.27 -6.77
CA LYS A 400 -4.79 -6.12 -6.98
C LYS A 400 -4.94 -6.57 -8.44
N ALA A 401 -4.23 -5.91 -9.38
CA ALA A 401 -4.06 -6.37 -10.75
C ALA A 401 -3.03 -7.51 -10.83
N ARG A 402 -2.92 -8.17 -11.98
CA ARG A 402 -2.00 -9.31 -12.11
C ARG A 402 -0.54 -8.91 -12.05
N GLY A 403 -0.14 -7.83 -12.70
CA GLY A 403 1.23 -7.38 -12.73
C GLY A 403 1.37 -5.99 -13.32
N LEU A 404 2.52 -5.38 -13.08
CA LEU A 404 2.97 -4.13 -13.68
C LEU A 404 4.19 -4.39 -14.55
N TRP A 405 4.25 -3.73 -15.71
CA TRP A 405 5.43 -3.70 -16.55
C TRP A 405 6.27 -2.45 -16.27
N PHE A 406 7.51 -2.47 -16.75
CA PHE A 406 8.52 -1.47 -16.38
C PHE A 406 8.21 -0.06 -16.88
N ASP A 407 7.56 0.09 -18.03
CA ASP A 407 7.10 1.36 -18.57
C ASP A 407 6.01 2.01 -17.71
N GLU A 408 5.13 1.17 -17.16
CA GLU A 408 4.11 1.63 -16.21
C GLU A 408 4.76 2.02 -14.87
N ILE A 409 5.71 1.23 -14.35
CA ILE A 409 6.45 1.55 -13.12
C ILE A 409 7.23 2.87 -13.29
N GLU A 410 7.86 3.09 -14.45
CA GLU A 410 8.55 4.35 -14.77
C GLU A 410 7.58 5.55 -14.73
N THR A 411 6.40 5.41 -15.32
CA THR A 411 5.34 6.43 -15.29
C THR A 411 4.90 6.74 -13.87
N ILE A 412 4.72 5.71 -13.03
CA ILE A 412 4.37 5.85 -11.61
C ILE A 412 5.47 6.58 -10.83
N PHE A 413 6.75 6.25 -11.10
CA PHE A 413 7.89 6.91 -10.43
C PHE A 413 7.94 8.40 -10.76
N VAL A 414 7.74 8.77 -12.03
CA VAL A 414 7.69 10.19 -12.44
C VAL A 414 6.57 10.92 -11.69
N GLN A 415 5.37 10.34 -11.66
CA GLN A 415 4.22 10.94 -10.99
C GLN A 415 4.40 11.01 -9.46
N ALA A 416 4.96 9.97 -8.84
CA ALA A 416 5.29 9.95 -7.42
C ALA A 416 6.37 10.98 -7.06
N LYS A 417 7.36 11.17 -7.93
CA LYS A 417 8.42 12.19 -7.77
C LYS A 417 7.85 13.60 -7.79
N GLU A 418 6.96 13.90 -8.74
CA GLU A 418 6.26 15.20 -8.81
C GLU A 418 5.55 15.48 -7.46
N GLY A 419 4.72 14.54 -6.98
CA GLY A 419 4.00 14.69 -5.72
C GLY A 419 4.91 14.75 -4.47
N ARG A 420 5.97 13.95 -4.45
CA ARG A 420 6.99 13.98 -3.37
C ARG A 420 7.68 15.34 -3.27
N LEU A 421 8.08 15.91 -4.40
CA LEU A 421 8.74 17.22 -4.44
C LEU A 421 7.81 18.36 -4.01
N GLU A 422 6.51 18.28 -4.33
CA GLU A 422 5.51 19.24 -3.85
C GLU A 422 5.36 19.16 -2.33
N LEU A 423 5.29 17.96 -1.74
CA LEU A 423 5.26 17.77 -0.29
C LEU A 423 6.51 18.32 0.39
N ILE A 424 7.70 18.00 -0.13
CA ILE A 424 8.98 18.50 0.41
C ILE A 424 9.05 20.02 0.37
N ALA A 425 8.51 20.65 -0.68
CA ALA A 425 8.50 22.10 -0.79
C ALA A 425 7.55 22.77 0.22
N ALA A 426 6.49 22.05 0.63
CA ALA A 426 5.55 22.52 1.65
C ALA A 426 6.05 22.29 3.09
N MET A 427 6.84 21.25 3.32
CA MET A 427 7.45 20.87 4.61
C MET A 427 8.63 21.77 4.96
#